data_31f62ff2c0310a738489508c49fbe839
#
_entry.id   31f62ff2c0310a738489508c49fbe839
#
_cell.length_a   1.000
_cell.length_b   1.000
_cell.length_c   1.000
_cell.angle_alpha   90.00
_cell.angle_beta   90.00
_cell.angle_gamma   90.00
#
_symmetry.space_group_name_H-M   'P 1'
#
loop_
_entity.id
_entity.type
_entity.pdbx_description
1 polymer ?
#
loop_
_entity_poly.entity_id
_entity_poly.type
_entity_poly.pdbx_seq_one_letter_code
_entity_poly.pdbx_strand_id
1 'polypeptide(L)'
;EKTFKGAPKRRLSWDVDYVGYRSREDRSFTSSGLTPQGAPIAGSDFRFNALTDQHIDSYIASLDYVEPLGKGRLSFGAKGAWTRTSNSSDYDAASTMGEHHDKIRFDEQVYALYADFKHPLSETWSLRTGLRMEYTHTAGENNGRRLENLRSYLNLFPTLFLGYNPNDRHAFSLSSTI
;
A
#
# COMPACT_ATOMS: atom_id res chain seq x y z
N GLU A 1 -14.84 5.27 17.89
CA GLU A 1 -14.36 6.54 18.50
C GLU A 1 -14.89 6.70 19.91
N LYS A 2 -14.04 7.06 20.87
CA LYS A 2 -14.42 7.33 22.25
C LYS A 2 -13.94 8.72 22.67
N THR A 3 -14.88 9.55 23.12
CA THR A 3 -14.60 10.86 23.70
C THR A 3 -14.72 10.80 25.22
N PHE A 4 -13.75 11.33 25.95
CA PHE A 4 -13.70 11.27 27.41
C PHE A 4 -14.55 12.38 28.03
N LYS A 5 -15.50 12.02 28.90
CA LYS A 5 -16.32 12.99 29.67
C LYS A 5 -15.42 13.85 30.58
N GLY A 6 -15.57 15.15 30.54
CA GLY A 6 -14.76 16.10 31.33
C GLY A 6 -13.45 16.55 30.69
N ALA A 7 -13.03 15.94 29.57
CA ALA A 7 -11.89 16.35 28.79
C ALA A 7 -12.24 16.32 27.29
N PRO A 8 -13.08 17.23 26.80
CA PRO A 8 -13.73 17.15 25.49
C PRO A 8 -12.77 17.18 24.29
N LYS A 9 -11.49 17.43 24.51
CA LYS A 9 -10.47 17.44 23.46
C LYS A 9 -9.65 16.15 23.40
N ARG A 10 -9.77 15.22 24.39
CA ARG A 10 -9.15 13.89 24.33
C ARG A 10 -9.97 12.98 23.45
N ARG A 11 -9.30 12.29 22.55
CA ARG A 11 -9.93 11.36 21.64
C ARG A 11 -9.10 10.11 21.49
N LEU A 12 -9.75 8.98 21.59
CA LEU A 12 -9.24 7.68 21.20
C LEU A 12 -10.10 7.18 20.03
N SER A 13 -9.48 6.84 18.93
CA SER A 13 -10.11 6.18 17.78
C SER A 13 -9.38 4.90 17.41
N TRP A 14 -10.12 3.96 16.93
CA TRP A 14 -9.61 2.72 16.37
C TRP A 14 -10.40 2.38 15.12
N ASP A 15 -9.72 1.82 14.14
CA ASP A 15 -10.30 1.40 12.88
C ASP A 15 -9.75 0.03 12.53
N VAL A 16 -10.60 -0.80 11.96
CA VAL A 16 -10.23 -2.11 11.42
C VAL A 16 -10.90 -2.26 10.06
N ASP A 17 -10.09 -2.48 9.04
CA ASP A 17 -10.54 -2.62 7.67
C ASP A 17 -10.14 -3.98 7.11
N TYR A 18 -10.99 -4.53 6.27
CA TYR A 18 -10.69 -5.66 5.42
C TYR A 18 -10.99 -5.29 3.97
N VAL A 19 -10.03 -5.55 3.10
CA VAL A 19 -10.18 -5.37 1.65
C VAL A 19 -9.88 -6.70 0.97
N GLY A 20 -10.87 -7.25 0.29
CA GLY A 20 -10.72 -8.43 -0.57
C GLY A 20 -10.90 -8.06 -2.03
N TYR A 21 -9.98 -8.48 -2.88
CA TYR A 21 -10.07 -8.34 -4.33
C TYR A 21 -9.84 -9.69 -4.98
N ARG A 22 -10.69 -10.02 -5.95
CA ARG A 22 -10.58 -11.22 -6.77
C ARG A 22 -10.81 -10.88 -8.22
N SER A 23 -9.93 -11.35 -9.08
CA SER A 23 -10.05 -11.21 -10.52
C SER A 23 -9.71 -12.53 -11.18
N ARG A 24 -10.49 -12.90 -12.20
CA ARG A 24 -10.22 -14.02 -13.07
C ARG A 24 -10.24 -13.49 -14.49
N GLU A 25 -9.19 -13.75 -15.22
CA GLU A 25 -9.04 -13.32 -16.61
C GLU A 25 -8.71 -14.53 -17.49
N ASP A 26 -9.51 -14.72 -18.53
CA ASP A 26 -9.30 -15.72 -19.55
C ASP A 26 -8.95 -15.00 -20.86
N ARG A 27 -7.76 -15.28 -21.37
CA ARG A 27 -7.23 -14.67 -22.60
C ARG A 27 -6.93 -15.77 -23.62
N SER A 28 -7.43 -15.60 -24.82
CA SER A 28 -7.12 -16.44 -25.97
C SER A 28 -6.47 -15.60 -27.06
N PHE A 29 -5.30 -16.01 -27.50
CA PHE A 29 -4.58 -15.42 -28.61
C PHE A 29 -4.50 -16.40 -29.76
N THR A 30 -4.82 -15.94 -30.97
CA THR A 30 -4.61 -16.70 -32.18
C THR A 30 -3.77 -15.88 -33.15
N SER A 31 -2.73 -16.47 -33.67
CA SER A 31 -1.85 -15.85 -34.66
C SER A 31 -1.76 -16.77 -35.87
N SER A 32 -1.89 -16.20 -37.06
CA SER A 32 -1.79 -16.93 -38.34
C SER A 32 -0.78 -16.23 -39.23
N GLY A 33 0.15 -16.98 -39.78
CA GLY A 33 1.11 -16.45 -40.74
C GLY A 33 0.43 -16.18 -42.10
N LEU A 34 0.77 -15.05 -42.72
CA LEU A 34 0.31 -14.70 -44.06
C LEU A 34 1.51 -14.59 -45.01
N THR A 35 1.30 -14.99 -46.28
CA THR A 35 2.26 -14.71 -47.35
C THR A 35 2.29 -13.20 -47.63
N PRO A 36 3.32 -12.67 -48.37
CA PRO A 36 3.34 -11.28 -48.80
C PRO A 36 2.12 -10.85 -49.62
N GLN A 37 1.41 -11.79 -50.22
CA GLN A 37 0.19 -11.58 -50.99
C GLN A 37 -1.08 -11.69 -50.10
N GLY A 38 -0.95 -11.92 -48.81
CA GLY A 38 -2.05 -11.99 -47.84
C GLY A 38 -2.75 -13.36 -47.77
N ALA A 39 -2.20 -14.41 -48.38
CA ALA A 39 -2.77 -15.76 -48.27
C ALA A 39 -2.32 -16.46 -46.98
N PRO A 40 -3.16 -17.24 -46.27
CA PRO A 40 -2.77 -18.00 -45.08
C PRO A 40 -1.69 -19.02 -45.41
N ILE A 41 -0.69 -19.12 -44.51
CA ILE A 41 0.37 -20.14 -44.57
C ILE A 41 -0.13 -21.36 -43.80
N ALA A 42 -0.29 -22.50 -44.46
CA ALA A 42 -0.74 -23.72 -43.81
C ALA A 42 0.22 -24.17 -42.70
N GLY A 43 -0.34 -24.51 -41.53
CA GLY A 43 0.44 -24.95 -40.35
C GLY A 43 1.13 -23.81 -39.58
N SER A 44 0.87 -22.55 -39.91
CA SER A 44 1.40 -21.39 -39.19
C SER A 44 0.49 -20.90 -38.07
N ASP A 45 -0.64 -21.53 -37.86
CA ASP A 45 -1.62 -21.15 -36.86
C ASP A 45 -1.02 -21.49 -35.45
N PHE A 46 -0.96 -20.46 -34.63
CA PHE A 46 -0.57 -20.57 -33.24
C PHE A 46 -1.72 -20.11 -32.35
N ARG A 47 -2.11 -20.95 -31.40
CA ARG A 47 -3.10 -20.59 -30.38
C ARG A 47 -2.45 -20.66 -29.00
N PHE A 48 -2.67 -19.64 -28.22
CA PHE A 48 -2.21 -19.54 -26.83
C PHE A 48 -3.39 -19.11 -25.95
N ASN A 49 -3.68 -19.89 -24.93
CA ASN A 49 -4.67 -19.55 -23.92
C ASN A 49 -3.96 -19.29 -22.59
N ALA A 50 -4.39 -18.26 -21.88
CA ALA A 50 -3.89 -17.92 -20.56
C ALA A 50 -5.08 -17.67 -19.63
N LEU A 51 -5.15 -18.44 -18.55
CA LEU A 51 -6.07 -18.24 -17.44
C LEU A 51 -5.31 -17.66 -16.26
N THR A 52 -5.68 -16.47 -15.83
CA THR A 52 -5.04 -15.81 -14.69
C THR A 52 -6.06 -15.57 -13.58
N ASP A 53 -5.78 -16.09 -12.38
CA ASP A 53 -6.54 -15.84 -11.16
C ASP A 53 -5.72 -14.98 -10.22
N GLN A 54 -6.26 -13.85 -9.78
CA GLN A 54 -5.64 -12.97 -8.80
C GLN A 54 -6.52 -12.84 -7.56
N HIS A 55 -5.90 -13.03 -6.39
CA HIS A 55 -6.53 -12.81 -5.09
C HIS A 55 -5.66 -11.85 -4.28
N ILE A 56 -6.29 -10.84 -3.69
CA ILE A 56 -5.65 -9.92 -2.74
C ILE A 56 -6.54 -9.85 -1.51
N ASP A 57 -5.97 -10.15 -0.35
CA ASP A 57 -6.61 -9.98 0.94
C ASP A 57 -5.74 -9.05 1.79
N SER A 58 -6.33 -7.96 2.28
CA SER A 58 -5.64 -6.99 3.12
C SER A 58 -6.42 -6.73 4.41
N TYR A 59 -5.75 -6.85 5.53
CA TYR A 59 -6.25 -6.54 6.88
C TYR A 59 -5.47 -5.36 7.41
N ILE A 60 -6.16 -4.33 7.85
CA ILE A 60 -5.57 -3.11 8.35
C ILE A 60 -6.20 -2.80 9.70
N ALA A 61 -5.37 -2.48 10.69
CA ALA A 61 -5.84 -2.00 11.98
C ALA A 61 -5.07 -0.75 12.38
N SER A 62 -5.75 0.24 12.93
CA SER A 62 -5.15 1.45 13.45
C SER A 62 -5.72 1.85 14.80
N LEU A 63 -4.87 2.50 15.61
CA LEU A 63 -5.22 3.06 16.90
C LEU A 63 -4.61 4.45 17.00
N ASP A 64 -5.44 5.45 17.24
CA ASP A 64 -5.04 6.85 17.35
C ASP A 64 -5.48 7.44 18.68
N TYR A 65 -4.59 8.19 19.31
CA TYR A 65 -4.89 8.92 20.53
C TYR A 65 -4.45 10.39 20.42
N VAL A 66 -5.32 11.27 20.87
CA VAL A 66 -5.09 12.71 20.90
C VAL A 66 -5.17 13.22 22.33
N GLU A 67 -4.06 13.83 22.78
CA GLU A 67 -3.94 14.50 24.08
C GLU A 67 -3.79 16.00 23.88
N PRO A 68 -4.69 16.83 24.44
CA PRO A 68 -4.49 18.26 24.50
C PRO A 68 -3.39 18.63 25.49
N LEU A 69 -2.46 19.45 25.08
CA LEU A 69 -1.35 19.95 25.92
C LEU A 69 -1.38 21.48 25.96
N GLY A 70 -2.14 22.05 26.88
CA GLY A 70 -2.35 23.49 26.96
C GLY A 70 -2.96 24.05 25.66
N LYS A 71 -2.23 24.95 24.99
CA LYS A 71 -2.63 25.47 23.68
C LYS A 71 -2.30 24.53 22.52
N GLY A 72 -1.46 23.53 22.77
CA GLY A 72 -1.02 22.54 21.77
C GLY A 72 -1.79 21.23 21.83
N ARG A 73 -1.38 20.31 20.97
CA ARG A 73 -1.97 18.98 20.85
C ARG A 73 -0.88 17.97 20.48
N LEU A 74 -0.81 16.88 21.24
CA LEU A 74 -0.03 15.71 20.91
C LEU A 74 -0.99 14.66 20.34
N SER A 75 -0.63 14.08 19.21
CA SER A 75 -1.33 12.93 18.61
C SER A 75 -0.31 11.83 18.44
N PHE A 76 -0.66 10.59 18.79
CA PHE A 76 0.18 9.44 18.54
C PHE A 76 -0.68 8.24 18.24
N GLY A 77 -0.12 7.29 17.51
CA GLY A 77 -0.86 6.11 17.12
C GLY A 77 0.03 4.99 16.61
N ALA A 78 -0.65 3.89 16.34
CA ALA A 78 -0.06 2.69 15.75
C ALA A 78 -0.93 2.20 14.61
N LYS A 79 -0.30 1.66 13.56
CA LYS A 79 -0.98 1.02 12.43
C LYS A 79 -0.30 -0.28 12.09
N GLY A 80 -1.08 -1.33 11.88
CA GLY A 80 -0.64 -2.59 11.31
C GLY A 80 -1.39 -2.86 10.03
N ALA A 81 -0.71 -3.31 9.00
CA ALA A 81 -1.31 -3.79 7.76
C ALA A 81 -0.69 -5.13 7.38
N TRP A 82 -1.52 -6.06 6.99
CA TRP A 82 -1.11 -7.36 6.49
C TRP A 82 -1.83 -7.60 5.17
N THR A 83 -1.06 -7.70 4.08
CA THR A 83 -1.57 -7.92 2.74
C THR A 83 -1.00 -9.20 2.16
N ARG A 84 -1.86 -10.06 1.65
CA ARG A 84 -1.52 -11.24 0.88
C ARG A 84 -1.98 -11.08 -0.54
N THR A 85 -1.08 -11.21 -1.49
CA THR A 85 -1.37 -11.29 -2.93
C THR A 85 -1.02 -12.69 -3.42
N SER A 86 -1.94 -13.32 -4.14
CA SER A 86 -1.74 -14.60 -4.80
C SER A 86 -2.15 -14.48 -6.26
N ASN A 87 -1.23 -14.78 -7.16
CA ASN A 87 -1.47 -14.85 -8.59
C ASN A 87 -1.21 -16.28 -9.06
N SER A 88 -2.14 -16.83 -9.79
CA SER A 88 -1.99 -18.13 -10.48
C SER A 88 -2.22 -17.91 -11.96
N SER A 89 -1.33 -18.40 -12.79
CA SER A 89 -1.44 -18.31 -14.24
C SER A 89 -1.23 -19.69 -14.87
N ASP A 90 -2.25 -20.14 -15.56
CA ASP A 90 -2.24 -21.38 -16.33
C ASP A 90 -2.11 -21.03 -17.81
N TYR A 91 -1.10 -21.58 -18.46
CA TYR A 91 -0.83 -21.38 -19.87
C TYR A 91 -0.98 -22.69 -20.63
N ASP A 92 -1.78 -22.65 -21.68
CA ASP A 92 -1.92 -23.75 -22.62
C ASP A 92 -1.52 -23.25 -24.02
N ALA A 93 -0.41 -23.75 -24.53
CA ALA A 93 0.04 -23.46 -25.89
C ALA A 93 -0.12 -24.72 -26.73
N ALA A 94 -0.94 -24.64 -27.76
CA ALA A 94 -1.27 -25.75 -28.69
C ALA A 94 -0.07 -26.28 -29.50
N SER A 95 1.14 -25.76 -29.31
CA SER A 95 2.37 -26.23 -29.95
C SER A 95 3.53 -26.32 -28.99
N THR A 96 4.12 -27.51 -28.87
CA THR A 96 5.45 -27.87 -28.35
C THR A 96 5.89 -27.39 -26.95
N MET A 97 5.23 -26.41 -26.30
CA MET A 97 5.64 -25.89 -24.99
C MET A 97 4.91 -26.53 -23.80
N GLY A 98 3.84 -27.31 -24.03
CA GLY A 98 3.08 -27.97 -22.95
C GLY A 98 2.31 -26.99 -22.05
N GLU A 99 1.54 -27.54 -21.12
CA GLU A 99 0.89 -26.79 -20.05
C GLU A 99 1.94 -26.25 -19.09
N HIS A 100 1.87 -24.97 -18.77
CA HIS A 100 2.72 -24.31 -17.79
C HIS A 100 1.86 -23.67 -16.73
N HIS A 101 2.15 -23.96 -15.46
CA HIS A 101 1.46 -23.41 -14.30
C HIS A 101 2.43 -22.60 -13.46
N ASP A 102 2.13 -21.31 -13.30
CA ASP A 102 2.86 -20.40 -12.44
C ASP A 102 1.99 -19.92 -11.29
N LYS A 103 2.49 -20.07 -10.06
CA LYS A 103 1.83 -19.57 -8.86
C LYS A 103 2.78 -18.73 -8.03
N ILE A 104 2.47 -17.44 -7.92
CA ILE A 104 3.23 -16.49 -7.12
C ILE A 104 2.36 -16.06 -5.94
N ARG A 105 2.93 -16.16 -4.74
CA ARG A 105 2.36 -15.61 -3.51
C ARG A 105 3.31 -14.59 -2.93
N PHE A 106 2.76 -13.47 -2.47
CA PHE A 106 3.48 -12.40 -1.83
C PHE A 106 2.74 -11.97 -0.57
N ASP A 107 3.41 -12.00 0.56
CA ASP A 107 2.91 -11.54 1.85
C ASP A 107 3.70 -10.29 2.26
N GLU A 108 3.00 -9.21 2.58
CA GLU A 108 3.57 -7.97 3.08
C GLU A 108 2.96 -7.62 4.43
N GLN A 109 3.81 -7.27 5.38
CA GLN A 109 3.43 -6.79 6.70
C GLN A 109 4.08 -5.44 6.94
N VAL A 110 3.26 -4.44 7.28
CA VAL A 110 3.73 -3.10 7.60
C VAL A 110 3.23 -2.73 8.99
N TYR A 111 4.16 -2.38 9.87
CA TYR A 111 3.87 -1.89 11.21
C TYR A 111 4.41 -0.48 11.35
N ALA A 112 3.57 0.44 11.78
CA ALA A 112 3.92 1.84 11.95
C ALA A 112 3.58 2.35 13.34
N LEU A 113 4.50 3.14 13.92
CA LEU A 113 4.28 3.96 15.09
C LEU A 113 4.51 5.41 14.70
N TYR A 114 3.68 6.30 15.19
CA TYR A 114 3.81 7.73 14.86
C TYR A 114 3.39 8.62 16.02
N ALA A 115 4.03 9.78 16.07
CA ALA A 115 3.68 10.86 16.97
C ALA A 115 3.74 12.19 16.21
N ASP A 116 2.79 13.08 16.49
CA ASP A 116 2.66 14.41 15.88
C ASP A 116 2.34 15.41 16.99
N PHE A 117 3.12 16.47 17.07
CA PHE A 117 2.92 17.56 18.00
C PHE A 117 2.63 18.84 17.24
N LYS A 118 1.49 19.46 17.53
CA LYS A 118 1.08 20.76 16.99
C LYS A 118 0.95 21.76 18.12
N HIS A 119 1.61 22.92 17.98
CA HIS A 119 1.58 23.99 18.97
C HIS A 119 1.54 25.38 18.31
N PRO A 120 0.63 26.26 18.71
CA PRO A 120 0.73 27.68 18.38
C PRO A 120 1.81 28.32 19.24
N LEU A 121 2.90 28.78 18.60
CA LEU A 121 4.01 29.44 19.29
C LEU A 121 3.63 30.88 19.71
N SER A 122 2.82 31.55 18.88
CA SER A 122 2.25 32.88 19.13
C SER A 122 0.91 33.02 18.40
N GLU A 123 0.33 34.21 18.35
CA GLU A 123 -0.87 34.51 17.56
C GLU A 123 -0.60 34.37 16.06
N THR A 124 0.63 34.59 15.64
CA THR A 124 1.01 34.57 14.21
C THR A 124 1.83 33.33 13.82
N TRP A 125 2.44 32.62 14.77
CA TRP A 125 3.32 31.48 14.51
C TRP A 125 2.72 30.17 14.99
N SER A 126 2.84 29.13 14.18
CA SER A 126 2.46 27.76 14.53
C SER A 126 3.56 26.77 14.14
N LEU A 127 3.78 25.79 14.99
CA LEU A 127 4.69 24.68 14.78
C LEU A 127 3.92 23.36 14.72
N ARG A 128 4.26 22.52 13.78
CA ARG A 128 3.90 21.10 13.79
C ARG A 128 5.16 20.28 13.51
N THR A 129 5.40 19.30 14.34
CA THR A 129 6.49 18.35 14.15
C THR A 129 5.97 16.95 14.37
N GLY A 130 6.48 15.98 13.63
CA GLY A 130 6.06 14.60 13.73
C GLY A 130 7.20 13.65 13.39
N LEU A 131 7.05 12.43 13.85
CA LEU A 131 7.90 11.30 13.49
C LEU A 131 7.02 10.08 13.27
N ARG A 132 7.23 9.42 12.13
CA ARG A 132 6.66 8.12 11.82
C ARG A 132 7.78 7.13 11.59
N MET A 133 7.68 5.99 12.24
CA MET A 133 8.57 4.85 12.09
C MET A 133 7.77 3.71 11.47
N GLU A 134 8.27 3.13 10.39
CA GLU A 134 7.65 1.99 9.71
C GLU A 134 8.62 0.82 9.62
N TYR A 135 8.17 -0.34 10.06
CA TYR A 135 8.83 -1.61 9.82
C TYR A 135 8.03 -2.39 8.79
N THR A 136 8.67 -2.73 7.68
CA THR A 136 8.10 -3.56 6.62
C THR A 136 8.79 -4.90 6.57
N HIS A 137 8.02 -5.96 6.55
CA HIS A 137 8.47 -7.33 6.31
C HIS A 137 7.76 -7.90 5.09
N THR A 138 8.54 -8.45 4.15
CA THR A 138 8.00 -9.08 2.95
C THR A 138 8.45 -10.54 2.86
N ALA A 139 7.53 -11.40 2.44
CA ALA A 139 7.79 -12.79 2.15
C ALA A 139 7.14 -13.16 0.82
N GLY A 140 7.77 -13.99 0.03
CA GLY A 140 7.24 -14.42 -1.25
C GLY A 140 7.63 -15.85 -1.60
N GLU A 141 6.84 -16.42 -2.47
CA GLU A 141 6.92 -17.79 -2.91
C GLU A 141 6.56 -17.86 -4.39
N ASN A 142 7.34 -18.59 -5.17
CA ASN A 142 7.04 -18.90 -6.55
C ASN A 142 7.05 -20.42 -6.75
N ASN A 143 5.91 -20.99 -7.15
CA ASN A 143 5.71 -22.44 -7.35
C ASN A 143 6.19 -23.30 -6.16
N GLY A 144 5.89 -22.85 -4.93
CA GLY A 144 6.29 -23.54 -3.69
C GLY A 144 7.75 -23.30 -3.29
N ARG A 145 8.51 -22.50 -4.04
CA ARG A 145 9.88 -22.12 -3.70
C ARG A 145 9.92 -20.73 -3.13
N ARG A 146 10.51 -20.59 -1.94
CA ARG A 146 10.67 -19.29 -1.28
C ARG A 146 11.58 -18.38 -2.11
N LEU A 147 11.17 -17.12 -2.27
CA LEU A 147 11.98 -16.09 -2.92
C LEU A 147 13.04 -15.59 -1.92
N GLU A 148 14.32 -15.64 -2.31
CA GLU A 148 15.45 -15.36 -1.40
C GLU A 148 15.73 -13.86 -1.18
N ASN A 149 15.23 -12.98 -2.06
CA ASN A 149 15.57 -11.54 -2.05
C ASN A 149 14.57 -10.65 -1.29
N LEU A 150 13.78 -11.23 -0.40
CA LEU A 150 12.80 -10.49 0.37
C LEU A 150 13.42 -9.86 1.60
N ARG A 151 13.12 -8.60 1.84
CA ARG A 151 13.80 -7.77 2.84
C ARG A 151 12.85 -7.33 3.94
N SER A 152 13.40 -7.25 5.15
CA SER A 152 12.83 -6.48 6.23
C SER A 152 13.60 -5.18 6.36
N TYR A 153 12.90 -4.07 6.48
CA TYR A 153 13.55 -2.77 6.63
C TYR A 153 12.73 -1.85 7.53
N LEU A 154 13.45 -0.90 8.12
CA LEU A 154 12.90 0.13 8.99
C LEU A 154 13.11 1.48 8.34
N ASN A 155 12.05 2.26 8.22
CA ASN A 155 12.07 3.62 7.71
C ASN A 155 11.62 4.61 8.78
N LEU A 156 12.24 5.80 8.77
CA LEU A 156 11.88 6.91 9.61
C LEU A 156 11.45 8.09 8.73
N PHE A 157 10.31 8.66 9.04
CA PHE A 157 9.70 9.79 8.31
C PHE A 157 9.50 10.96 9.28
N PRO A 158 10.53 11.80 9.49
CA PRO A 158 10.38 13.04 10.24
C PRO A 158 9.64 14.07 9.41
N THR A 159 8.80 14.86 10.06
CA THR A 159 8.08 15.98 9.45
C THR A 159 8.25 17.23 10.31
N LEU A 160 8.43 18.37 9.64
CA LEU A 160 8.46 19.68 10.25
C LEU A 160 7.62 20.63 9.42
N PHE A 161 6.76 21.37 10.08
CA PHE A 161 5.99 22.44 9.48
C PHE A 161 6.01 23.66 10.40
N LEU A 162 6.40 24.81 9.83
CA LEU A 162 6.38 26.11 10.49
C LEU A 162 5.45 27.02 9.71
N GLY A 163 4.41 27.51 10.35
CA GLY A 163 3.45 28.44 9.76
C GLY A 163 3.60 29.84 10.35
N TYR A 164 3.51 30.86 9.50
CA TYR A 164 3.53 32.25 9.86
C TYR A 164 2.36 33.01 9.21
N ASN A 165 1.42 33.48 10.01
CA ASN A 165 0.24 34.23 9.59
C ASN A 165 0.26 35.63 10.21
N PRO A 166 0.97 36.60 9.59
CA PRO A 166 1.09 37.96 10.16
C PRO A 166 -0.24 38.72 10.20
N ASN A 167 -1.19 38.36 9.34
CA ASN A 167 -2.53 38.96 9.25
C ASN A 167 -3.47 38.04 8.47
N ASP A 168 -4.76 38.38 8.37
CA ASP A 168 -5.80 37.58 7.70
C ASP A 168 -5.63 37.45 6.18
N ARG A 169 -4.74 38.24 5.57
CA ARG A 169 -4.53 38.27 4.11
C ARG A 169 -3.29 37.53 3.66
N HIS A 170 -2.34 37.25 4.55
CA HIS A 170 -1.06 36.62 4.21
C HIS A 170 -0.78 35.45 5.11
N ALA A 171 -0.43 34.32 4.50
CA ALA A 171 0.02 33.11 5.18
C ALA A 171 1.29 32.57 4.50
N PHE A 172 2.30 32.27 5.29
CA PHE A 172 3.55 31.70 4.85
C PHE A 172 3.77 30.36 5.55
N SER A 173 4.32 29.39 4.85
CA SER A 173 4.66 28.10 5.45
C SER A 173 5.98 27.57 4.93
N LEU A 174 6.73 26.94 5.84
CA LEU A 174 7.89 26.15 5.55
C LEU A 174 7.62 24.72 5.98
N SER A 175 7.81 23.76 5.08
CA SER A 175 7.65 22.34 5.39
C SER A 175 8.85 21.53 4.91
N SER A 176 9.23 20.53 5.70
CA SER A 176 10.21 19.52 5.36
C SER A 176 9.67 18.15 5.71
N THR A 177 9.78 17.23 4.78
CA THR A 177 9.45 15.81 4.95
C THR A 177 10.54 15.01 4.26
N ILE A 178 11.07 14.01 4.91
CA ILE A 178 12.08 13.08 4.37
C ILE A 178 11.40 11.75 4.10
#